data_5331c38ad18599a8c793b2c6087a4b7f
#
_entry.id   5331c38ad18599a8c793b2c6087a4b7f
#
_cell.length_a   1.000
_cell.length_b   1.000
_cell.length_c   1.000
_cell.angle_alpha   90.00
_cell.angle_beta   90.00
_cell.angle_gamma   90.00
#
_symmetry.space_group_name_H-M   'P 1'
#
loop_
_entity.id
_entity.type
_entity.pdbx_description
1 polymer ?
#
loop_
_entity_poly.entity_id
_entity_poly.type
_entity_poly.pdbx_seq_one_letter_code
_entity_poly.pdbx_strand_id
1 'polypeptide(L)'
;MAKIKLEIISPNKVVYSADIDMLIVHSIAGDLGIMPKHAPLLAGLVPHAMRAIIDGTENLIAVSGGFIQVQPDKIIVLASAAELPIEIDINRARKAYERAQKRLESFKENPEVKGDVDTLRARAALERAKARLKATKTDIG
;
A
#
# COMPACT_ATOMS: atom_id res chain seq x y z
N MET A 1 -7.19 21.22 16.12
CA MET A 1 -8.09 20.19 15.62
C MET A 1 -7.69 18.84 16.19
N ALA A 2 -8.67 17.98 16.39
CA ALA A 2 -8.41 16.64 16.90
C ALA A 2 -7.63 15.83 15.85
N LYS A 3 -6.66 15.07 16.30
CA LYS A 3 -5.89 14.16 15.45
C LYS A 3 -6.09 12.72 15.94
N ILE A 4 -5.77 11.77 15.09
CA ILE A 4 -5.82 10.35 15.44
C ILE A 4 -4.41 9.79 15.28
N LYS A 5 -4.01 8.92 16.21
CA LYS A 5 -2.68 8.32 16.16
C LYS A 5 -2.65 7.22 15.12
N LEU A 6 -1.65 7.26 14.23
CA LEU A 6 -1.41 6.21 13.24
C LEU A 6 -0.09 5.51 13.56
N GLU A 7 -0.13 4.18 13.60
CA GLU A 7 1.07 3.35 13.66
C GLU A 7 1.04 2.35 12.53
N ILE A 8 2.12 2.31 11.74
CA ILE A 8 2.31 1.32 10.68
C ILE A 8 3.44 0.39 11.12
N ILE A 9 3.11 -0.89 11.29
CA ILE A 9 4.01 -1.89 11.84
C ILE A 9 4.24 -2.97 10.80
N SER A 10 5.50 -3.27 10.51
CA SER A 10 5.91 -4.42 9.72
C SER A 10 6.44 -5.50 10.67
N PRO A 11 6.70 -6.74 10.18
CA PRO A 11 7.21 -7.80 11.05
C PRO A 11 8.48 -7.45 11.81
N ASN A 12 9.29 -6.54 11.27
CA ASN A 12 10.61 -6.24 11.84
C ASN A 12 10.67 -4.94 12.64
N LYS A 13 9.75 -4.00 12.41
CA LYS A 13 9.86 -2.68 13.02
C LYS A 13 8.57 -1.86 12.91
N VAL A 14 8.50 -0.79 13.67
CA VAL A 14 7.52 0.28 13.46
C VAL A 14 8.06 1.13 12.32
N VAL A 15 7.34 1.15 11.20
CA VAL A 15 7.75 1.88 10.00
C VAL A 15 7.41 3.36 10.09
N TYR A 16 6.25 3.66 10.68
CA TYR A 16 5.73 5.02 10.71
C TYR A 16 4.86 5.19 11.95
N SER A 17 4.97 6.34 12.61
CA SER A 17 4.12 6.69 13.75
C SER A 17 3.93 8.19 13.76
N ALA A 18 2.68 8.66 13.75
CA ALA A 18 2.37 10.08 13.75
C ALA A 18 0.93 10.32 14.17
N ASP A 19 0.65 11.54 14.62
CA ASP A 19 -0.72 12.01 14.83
C ASP A 19 -1.17 12.66 13.53
N ILE A 20 -2.25 12.19 12.95
CA ILE A 20 -2.71 12.57 11.62
C ILE A 20 -4.13 13.13 11.64
N ASP A 21 -4.49 13.86 10.60
CA ASP A 21 -5.83 14.38 10.43
C ASP A 21 -6.73 13.41 9.69
N MET A 22 -6.18 12.70 8.71
CA MET A 22 -6.94 11.76 7.90
C MET A 22 -6.01 10.71 7.29
N LEU A 23 -6.52 9.48 7.15
CA LEU A 23 -5.81 8.41 6.46
C LEU A 23 -6.67 7.91 5.29
N ILE A 24 -6.08 7.81 4.12
CA ILE A 24 -6.75 7.23 2.95
C ILE A 24 -6.06 5.93 2.59
N VAL A 25 -6.81 4.84 2.60
CA VAL A 25 -6.30 3.50 2.32
C VAL A 25 -7.17 2.79 1.31
N HIS A 26 -6.60 1.78 0.66
CA HIS A 26 -7.32 0.91 -0.26
C HIS A 26 -7.49 -0.45 0.41
N SER A 27 -8.72 -0.75 0.79
CA SER A 27 -9.05 -2.05 1.38
C SER A 27 -9.52 -3.04 0.30
N ILE A 28 -9.64 -4.29 0.70
CA ILE A 28 -10.19 -5.35 -0.17
C ILE A 28 -11.60 -4.99 -0.64
N ALA A 29 -12.37 -4.28 0.20
CA ALA A 29 -13.75 -3.89 -0.09
C ALA A 29 -13.87 -2.52 -0.75
N GLY A 30 -12.79 -1.80 -0.97
CA GLY A 30 -12.78 -0.48 -1.58
C GLY A 30 -11.99 0.54 -0.77
N ASP A 31 -12.03 1.79 -1.23
CA ASP A 31 -11.28 2.88 -0.61
C ASP A 31 -11.94 3.36 0.68
N LEU A 32 -11.12 3.64 1.69
CA LEU A 32 -11.55 4.13 2.99
C LEU A 32 -10.85 5.43 3.34
N GLY A 33 -11.62 6.39 3.83
CA GLY A 33 -11.09 7.60 4.44
C GLY A 33 -11.38 7.57 5.93
N ILE A 34 -10.33 7.66 6.76
CA ILE A 34 -10.45 7.51 8.21
C ILE A 34 -10.04 8.80 8.90
N MET A 35 -10.96 9.35 9.68
CA MET A 35 -10.75 10.56 10.46
C MET A 35 -10.88 10.26 11.95
N PRO A 36 -10.46 11.20 12.85
CA PRO A 36 -10.63 11.00 14.29
C PRO A 36 -12.08 10.65 14.65
N LYS A 37 -12.23 9.79 15.67
CA LYS A 37 -13.52 9.30 16.16
C LYS A 37 -14.27 8.40 15.17
N HIS A 38 -13.53 7.80 14.23
CA HIS A 38 -14.11 6.81 13.32
C HIS A 38 -14.61 5.59 14.09
N ALA A 39 -15.72 5.01 13.62
CA ALA A 39 -16.24 3.78 14.22
C ALA A 39 -15.19 2.65 14.11
N PRO A 40 -15.13 1.74 15.09
CA PRO A 40 -14.21 0.62 15.02
C PRO A 40 -14.35 -0.19 13.73
N LEU A 41 -13.23 -0.56 13.13
CA LEU A 41 -13.21 -1.27 11.86
C LEU A 41 -11.97 -2.18 11.80
N LEU A 42 -12.14 -3.34 11.20
CA LEU A 42 -11.04 -4.23 10.84
C LEU A 42 -11.19 -4.59 9.38
N ALA A 43 -10.16 -4.35 8.57
CA ALA A 43 -10.22 -4.61 7.13
C ALA A 43 -8.89 -5.09 6.58
N GLY A 44 -8.94 -5.88 5.51
CA GLY A 44 -7.77 -6.28 4.76
C GLY A 44 -7.37 -5.18 3.78
N LEU A 45 -6.08 -4.99 3.59
CA LEU A 45 -5.51 -3.99 2.68
C LEU A 45 -4.90 -4.66 1.46
N VAL A 46 -5.08 -4.02 0.31
CA VAL A 46 -4.39 -4.40 -0.93
C VAL A 46 -3.08 -3.61 -1.02
N PRO A 47 -2.10 -4.02 -1.85
CA PRO A 47 -0.91 -3.20 -2.07
C PRO A 47 -1.29 -1.84 -2.65
N HIS A 48 -0.81 -0.76 -2.04
CA HIS A 48 -1.09 0.61 -2.49
C HIS A 48 -0.16 1.63 -1.83
N ALA A 49 -0.21 2.85 -2.32
CA ALA A 49 0.44 3.99 -1.67
C ALA A 49 -0.59 4.63 -0.72
N MET A 50 -0.42 4.39 0.57
CA MET A 50 -1.29 4.92 1.62
C MET A 50 -1.03 6.41 1.80
N ARG A 51 -2.08 7.18 2.06
CA ARG A 51 -1.98 8.63 2.18
C ARG A 51 -2.34 9.08 3.59
N ALA A 52 -1.35 9.55 4.34
CA ALA A 52 -1.55 10.13 5.66
C ALA A 52 -1.49 11.65 5.54
N ILE A 53 -2.58 12.32 5.88
CA ILE A 53 -2.70 13.77 5.74
C ILE A 53 -2.51 14.44 7.10
N ILE A 54 -1.51 15.33 7.18
CA ILE A 54 -1.18 16.08 8.39
C ILE A 54 -1.09 17.56 8.02
N ASP A 55 -1.96 18.37 8.61
CA ASP A 55 -2.00 19.83 8.38
C ASP A 55 -2.00 20.19 6.89
N GLY A 56 -2.79 19.45 6.11
CA GLY A 56 -2.92 19.66 4.67
C GLY A 56 -1.81 19.06 3.83
N THR A 57 -0.78 18.48 4.45
CA THR A 57 0.32 17.84 3.73
C THR A 57 0.10 16.34 3.64
N GLU A 58 0.24 15.82 2.44
CA GLU A 58 0.08 14.40 2.16
C GLU A 58 1.41 13.67 2.31
N ASN A 59 1.43 12.66 3.17
CA ASN A 59 2.58 11.78 3.37
C ASN A 59 2.24 10.41 2.80
N LEU A 60 3.04 9.93 1.86
CA LEU A 60 2.79 8.66 1.18
C LEU A 60 3.64 7.55 1.78
N ILE A 61 3.03 6.39 1.99
CA ILE A 61 3.71 5.18 2.49
C ILE A 61 3.29 4.01 1.60
N ALA A 62 4.26 3.34 0.98
CA ALA A 62 3.98 2.16 0.16
C ALA A 62 3.77 0.95 1.07
N VAL A 63 2.59 0.34 1.00
CA VAL A 63 2.27 -0.88 1.75
C VAL A 63 2.03 -2.02 0.77
N SER A 64 2.52 -3.21 1.12
CA SER A 64 2.39 -4.41 0.27
C SER A 64 1.17 -5.26 0.61
N GLY A 65 0.25 -4.70 1.39
CA GLY A 65 -0.92 -5.41 1.89
C GLY A 65 -0.81 -5.64 3.39
N GLY A 66 -1.84 -6.20 3.98
CA GLY A 66 -1.91 -6.45 5.40
C GLY A 66 -3.30 -6.17 5.94
N PHE A 67 -3.37 -5.69 7.17
CA PHE A 67 -4.63 -5.40 7.84
C PHE A 67 -4.59 -4.04 8.49
N ILE A 68 -5.75 -3.39 8.56
CA ILE A 68 -5.93 -2.14 9.30
C ILE A 68 -6.95 -2.37 10.40
N GLN A 69 -6.60 -1.90 11.61
CA GLN A 69 -7.50 -1.88 12.74
C GLN A 69 -7.73 -0.44 13.14
N VAL A 70 -8.98 0.00 13.09
CA VAL A 70 -9.37 1.36 13.42
C VAL A 70 -10.10 1.37 14.75
N GLN A 71 -9.69 2.27 15.64
CA GLN A 71 -10.36 2.59 16.90
C GLN A 71 -10.64 4.09 16.89
N PRO A 72 -11.53 4.61 17.75
CA PRO A 72 -11.85 6.04 17.73
C PRO A 72 -10.65 6.98 17.90
N ASP A 73 -9.62 6.54 18.62
CA ASP A 73 -8.44 7.36 18.95
C ASP A 73 -7.15 6.86 18.32
N LYS A 74 -7.17 5.71 17.62
CA LYS A 74 -5.94 5.07 17.13
C LYS A 74 -6.20 4.22 15.90
N ILE A 75 -5.24 4.25 14.98
CA ILE A 75 -5.22 3.38 13.81
C ILE A 75 -3.93 2.56 13.84
N ILE A 76 -4.05 1.25 13.72
CA ILE A 76 -2.90 0.34 13.62
C ILE A 76 -2.97 -0.35 12.26
N VAL A 77 -1.88 -0.24 11.50
CA VAL A 77 -1.70 -0.96 10.23
C VAL A 77 -0.64 -2.03 10.45
N LEU A 78 -1.02 -3.27 10.27
CA LEU A 78 -0.11 -4.41 10.31
C LEU A 78 0.20 -4.78 8.87
N ALA A 79 1.28 -4.23 8.33
CA ALA A 79 1.66 -4.42 6.95
C ALA A 79 2.62 -5.60 6.78
N SER A 80 2.45 -6.38 5.71
CA SER A 80 3.41 -7.42 5.37
C SER A 80 4.76 -6.81 5.01
N ALA A 81 4.73 -5.64 4.37
CA ALA A 81 5.91 -4.79 4.15
C ALA A 81 5.41 -3.35 3.97
N ALA A 82 6.19 -2.40 4.45
CA ALA A 82 5.88 -0.98 4.29
C ALA A 82 7.17 -0.19 4.12
N GLU A 83 7.13 0.80 3.24
CA GLU A 83 8.30 1.62 2.91
C GLU A 83 7.93 3.10 2.81
N LEU A 84 8.75 3.96 3.40
CA LEU A 84 8.66 5.39 3.20
C LEU A 84 9.28 5.75 1.84
N PRO A 85 8.85 6.86 1.20
CA PRO A 85 9.38 7.22 -0.13
C PRO A 85 10.91 7.28 -0.18
N ILE A 86 11.55 7.78 0.86
CA ILE A 86 13.01 7.91 0.92
C ILE A 86 13.71 6.54 0.93
N GLU A 87 13.04 5.50 1.36
CA GLU A 87 13.60 4.15 1.42
C GLU A 87 13.45 3.38 0.10
N ILE A 88 12.65 3.90 -0.84
CA ILE A 88 12.33 3.20 -2.08
C ILE A 88 13.38 3.46 -3.15
N ASP A 89 13.95 2.39 -3.69
CA ASP A 89 14.80 2.44 -4.88
C ASP A 89 13.89 2.49 -6.11
N ILE A 90 13.77 3.68 -6.71
CA ILE A 90 12.89 3.92 -7.84
C ILE A 90 13.26 3.06 -9.05
N ASN A 91 14.55 2.93 -9.34
CA ASN A 91 15.01 2.13 -10.48
C ASN A 91 14.65 0.66 -10.32
N ARG A 92 14.83 0.13 -9.11
CA ARG A 92 14.48 -1.24 -8.80
C ARG A 92 12.97 -1.48 -8.89
N ALA A 93 12.18 -0.52 -8.36
CA ALA A 93 10.73 -0.60 -8.43
C ALA A 93 10.23 -0.54 -9.89
N ARG A 94 10.85 0.31 -10.72
CA ARG A 94 10.50 0.41 -12.15
C ARG A 94 10.81 -0.89 -12.89
N LYS A 95 11.98 -1.49 -12.63
CA LYS A 95 12.34 -2.78 -13.22
C LYS A 95 11.41 -3.90 -12.80
N ALA A 96 11.00 -3.91 -11.54
CA ALA A 96 10.04 -4.89 -11.04
C ALA A 96 8.67 -4.72 -11.71
N TYR A 97 8.24 -3.48 -11.91
CA TYR A 97 7.01 -3.16 -12.61
C TYR A 97 7.03 -3.67 -14.06
N GLU A 98 8.10 -3.36 -14.80
CA GLU A 98 8.25 -3.79 -16.19
C GLU A 98 8.28 -5.31 -16.31
N ARG A 99 8.98 -5.98 -15.40
CA ARG A 99 9.07 -7.44 -15.38
C ARG A 99 7.71 -8.08 -15.15
N ALA A 100 6.95 -7.55 -14.20
CA ALA A 100 5.62 -8.07 -13.90
C ALA A 100 4.65 -7.85 -15.07
N GLN A 101 4.72 -6.67 -15.72
CA GLN A 101 3.93 -6.37 -16.92
C GLN A 101 4.20 -7.35 -18.05
N LYS A 102 5.47 -7.59 -18.35
CA LYS A 102 5.87 -8.52 -19.42
C LYS A 102 5.39 -9.94 -19.13
N ARG A 103 5.48 -10.35 -17.88
CA ARG A 103 5.04 -11.68 -17.47
C ARG A 103 3.53 -11.85 -17.65
N LEU A 104 2.74 -10.84 -17.29
CA LEU A 104 1.29 -10.88 -17.48
C LEU A 104 0.91 -10.88 -18.95
N GLU A 105 1.61 -10.13 -19.80
CA GLU A 105 1.38 -10.11 -21.24
C GLU A 105 1.70 -11.48 -21.86
N SER A 106 2.84 -12.07 -21.47
CA SER A 106 3.22 -13.42 -21.89
C SER A 106 2.12 -14.43 -21.53
N PHE A 107 1.47 -14.20 -20.41
CA PHE A 107 0.40 -15.06 -19.94
C PHE A 107 -0.87 -14.94 -20.79
N LYS A 108 -1.16 -13.82 -21.33
CA LYS A 108 -2.28 -13.66 -22.26
C LYS A 108 -2.03 -14.32 -23.59
N GLU A 109 -0.77 -14.31 -24.07
CA GLU A 109 -0.40 -14.88 -25.37
C GLU A 109 -0.31 -16.41 -25.34
N ASN A 110 0.06 -16.99 -24.19
CA ASN A 110 0.24 -18.42 -24.03
C ASN A 110 -0.48 -18.95 -22.81
N PRO A 111 -1.82 -18.98 -22.81
CA PRO A 111 -2.59 -19.40 -21.63
C PRO A 111 -2.33 -20.84 -21.18
N GLU A 112 -1.76 -21.69 -22.04
CA GLU A 112 -1.47 -23.09 -21.72
C GLU A 112 -0.25 -23.28 -20.81
N VAL A 113 0.63 -22.28 -20.76
CA VAL A 113 1.91 -22.36 -20.03
C VAL A 113 1.75 -21.99 -18.56
N LYS A 114 0.52 -21.61 -18.15
CA LYS A 114 0.34 -21.02 -16.84
C LYS A 114 -0.71 -21.61 -16.02
N GLY A 115 -0.38 -21.73 -14.72
CA GLY A 115 -1.37 -21.91 -13.69
C GLY A 115 -1.90 -20.55 -13.19
N ASP A 116 -3.09 -20.55 -12.64
CA ASP A 116 -3.69 -19.35 -12.03
C ASP A 116 -2.81 -18.74 -10.94
N VAL A 117 -2.03 -19.58 -10.25
CA VAL A 117 -1.11 -19.16 -9.19
C VAL A 117 -0.03 -18.22 -9.73
N ASP A 118 0.53 -18.53 -10.91
CA ASP A 118 1.58 -17.71 -11.51
C ASP A 118 1.03 -16.36 -11.98
N THR A 119 -0.19 -16.35 -12.50
CA THR A 119 -0.89 -15.11 -12.87
C THR A 119 -1.13 -14.23 -11.65
N LEU A 120 -1.59 -14.82 -10.54
CA LEU A 120 -1.80 -14.10 -9.29
C LEU A 120 -0.50 -13.53 -8.72
N ARG A 121 0.59 -14.30 -8.78
CA ARG A 121 1.89 -13.83 -8.32
C ARG A 121 2.40 -12.65 -9.14
N ALA A 122 2.27 -12.72 -10.46
CA ALA A 122 2.68 -11.65 -11.34
C ALA A 122 1.85 -10.39 -11.11
N ARG A 123 0.54 -10.54 -10.90
CA ARG A 123 -0.35 -9.42 -10.61
C ARG A 123 -0.03 -8.77 -9.26
N ALA A 124 0.22 -9.57 -8.23
CA ALA A 124 0.61 -9.08 -6.92
C ALA A 124 1.93 -8.32 -6.99
N ALA A 125 2.92 -8.84 -7.73
CA ALA A 125 4.19 -8.17 -7.92
C ALA A 125 4.02 -6.83 -8.64
N LEU A 126 3.13 -6.78 -9.64
CA LEU A 126 2.81 -5.55 -10.36
C LEU A 126 2.22 -4.50 -9.42
N GLU A 127 1.26 -4.89 -8.60
CA GLU A 127 0.60 -3.97 -7.66
C GLU A 127 1.57 -3.44 -6.59
N ARG A 128 2.48 -4.28 -6.10
CA ARG A 128 3.52 -3.84 -5.16
C ARG A 128 4.45 -2.81 -5.80
N ALA A 129 4.87 -3.05 -7.04
CA ALA A 129 5.74 -2.12 -7.77
C ALA A 129 5.02 -0.80 -8.05
N LYS A 130 3.75 -0.85 -8.42
CA LYS A 130 2.91 0.34 -8.59
C LYS A 130 2.83 1.16 -7.30
N ALA A 131 2.61 0.48 -6.18
CA ALA A 131 2.50 1.15 -4.88
C ALA A 131 3.79 1.92 -4.55
N ARG A 132 4.95 1.30 -4.79
CA ARG A 132 6.24 1.96 -4.56
C ARG A 132 6.44 3.16 -5.48
N LEU A 133 6.13 3.02 -6.77
CA LEU A 133 6.27 4.11 -7.73
C LEU A 133 5.34 5.28 -7.40
N LYS A 134 4.10 5.00 -7.02
CA LYS A 134 3.15 6.03 -6.60
C LYS A 134 3.60 6.73 -5.33
N ALA A 135 4.13 5.99 -4.36
CA ALA A 135 4.61 6.57 -3.11
C ALA A 135 5.74 7.56 -3.35
N THR A 136 6.58 7.33 -4.36
CA THR A 136 7.65 8.26 -4.75
C THR A 136 7.18 9.32 -5.74
N LYS A 137 5.90 9.32 -6.10
CA LYS A 137 5.30 10.22 -7.11
C LYS A 137 5.96 10.07 -8.48
N THR A 138 6.40 8.84 -8.79
CA THR A 138 7.02 8.52 -10.08
C THR A 138 5.93 8.23 -11.10
N ASP A 139 6.07 8.79 -12.30
CA ASP A 139 5.17 8.52 -13.41
C ASP A 139 5.32 7.08 -13.87
N ILE A 140 4.20 6.36 -13.95
CA ILE A 140 4.18 4.96 -14.34
C ILE A 140 3.81 4.82 -15.83
N GLY A 141 3.25 5.85 -16.35
CA GLY A 141 2.64 5.86 -17.69
C GLY A 141 3.26 5.92 -18.80
#